data_8ef3d777b19f556f35844d0d69f944de
#
_entry.id   8ef3d777b19f556f35844d0d69f944de
#
_cell.length_a   1.000
_cell.length_b   1.000
_cell.length_c   1.000
_cell.angle_alpha   90.00
_cell.angle_beta   90.00
_cell.angle_gamma   90.00
#
_symmetry.space_group_name_H-M   'P 1'
#
loop_
_entity.id
_entity.type
_entity.pdbx_description
1 polymer ?
#
loop_
_entity_poly.entity_id
_entity_poly.type
_entity_poly.pdbx_seq_one_letter_code
_entity_poly.pdbx_strand_id
1 'polypeptide(L)'
;MHILLMGPPGAGKGTQAARLVEEFKIPHISTGDMFRAAVKEGTELGKQAKACMDAGQLVPDEVTIGIVKERLAKADCEKGFILDGFPRTVEQAVALDKILSELGLKLNCALNVAVPASELIRRAVGRRICKKCGATYHVEFKPSKKDGICDVCGGDLYQRADDSEATMKNRLSVYEEQT
;
A
#
# COMPACT_ATOMS: atom_id res chain seq x y z
N MET A 1 -12.75 11.61 8.56
CA MET A 1 -11.43 12.19 8.23
C MET A 1 -10.85 11.45 7.04
N HIS A 2 -10.49 12.13 5.95
CA HIS A 2 -10.01 11.53 4.70
C HIS A 2 -8.54 11.92 4.49
N ILE A 3 -7.65 10.94 4.52
CA ILE A 3 -6.19 11.15 4.51
C ILE A 3 -5.61 10.45 3.29
N LEU A 4 -4.77 11.16 2.53
CA LEU A 4 -3.85 10.53 1.58
C LEU A 4 -2.52 10.25 2.28
N LEU A 5 -1.99 9.05 2.09
CA LEU A 5 -0.69 8.67 2.59
C LEU A 5 0.25 8.41 1.41
N MET A 6 1.15 9.35 1.19
CA MET A 6 2.09 9.37 0.07
C MET A 6 3.51 9.05 0.53
N GLY A 7 4.37 8.74 -0.42
CA GLY A 7 5.78 8.47 -0.20
C GLY A 7 6.27 7.21 -0.91
N PRO A 8 7.58 7.03 -1.07
CA PRO A 8 8.18 5.95 -1.84
C PRO A 8 7.91 4.55 -1.26
N PRO A 9 8.09 3.49 -2.05
CA PRO A 9 8.07 2.12 -1.53
C PRO A 9 9.16 1.96 -0.46
N GLY A 10 8.85 1.23 0.62
CA GLY A 10 9.78 1.06 1.76
C GLY A 10 9.75 2.19 2.80
N ALA A 11 9.08 3.33 2.56
CA ALA A 11 9.06 4.48 3.48
C ALA A 11 8.37 4.20 4.84
N GLY A 12 7.56 3.15 4.94
CA GLY A 12 6.87 2.80 6.20
C GLY A 12 5.41 3.29 6.26
N LYS A 13 4.80 3.66 5.13
CA LYS A 13 3.41 4.12 5.05
C LYS A 13 2.44 3.19 5.78
N GLY A 14 2.45 1.91 5.49
CA GLY A 14 1.56 0.94 6.15
C GLY A 14 1.75 0.85 7.68
N THR A 15 2.98 1.08 8.18
CA THR A 15 3.25 1.14 9.62
C THR A 15 2.61 2.38 10.26
N GLN A 16 2.67 3.52 9.59
CA GLN A 16 2.02 4.75 10.06
C GLN A 16 0.50 4.65 9.89
N ALA A 17 0.03 4.09 8.78
CA ALA A 17 -1.41 3.85 8.56
C ALA A 17 -2.03 3.01 9.69
N ALA A 18 -1.36 1.97 10.17
CA ALA A 18 -1.87 1.15 11.27
C ALA A 18 -2.12 1.97 12.55
N ARG A 19 -1.22 2.92 12.87
CA ARG A 19 -1.39 3.84 14.01
C ARG A 19 -2.55 4.82 13.80
N LEU A 20 -2.67 5.37 12.59
CA LEU A 20 -3.76 6.27 12.23
C LEU A 20 -5.12 5.55 12.27
N VAL A 21 -5.19 4.31 11.83
CA VAL A 21 -6.40 3.45 11.95
C VAL A 21 -6.79 3.27 13.41
N GLU A 22 -5.83 3.00 14.28
CA GLU A 22 -6.07 2.82 15.70
C GLU A 22 -6.59 4.10 16.36
N GLU A 23 -6.02 5.25 16.00
CA GLU A 23 -6.38 6.57 16.55
C GLU A 23 -7.74 7.05 16.02
N PHE A 24 -7.92 7.06 14.70
CA PHE A 24 -9.09 7.68 14.06
C PHE A 24 -10.26 6.73 13.80
N LYS A 25 -10.07 5.41 13.98
CA LYS A 25 -11.07 4.37 13.73
C LYS A 25 -11.67 4.42 12.31
N ILE A 26 -10.82 4.73 11.31
CA ILE A 26 -11.17 4.80 9.89
C ILE A 26 -10.44 3.70 9.12
N PRO A 27 -10.99 3.17 8.01
CA PRO A 27 -10.37 2.11 7.25
C PRO A 27 -9.07 2.56 6.55
N HIS A 28 -8.09 1.66 6.50
CA HIS A 28 -6.91 1.77 5.66
C HIS A 28 -7.17 1.10 4.31
N ILE A 29 -7.05 1.87 3.24
CA ILE A 29 -7.25 1.45 1.85
C ILE A 29 -5.90 1.50 1.16
N SER A 30 -5.26 0.34 1.01
CA SER A 30 -4.00 0.19 0.32
C SER A 30 -4.23 -0.47 -1.04
N THR A 31 -3.98 0.27 -2.13
CA THR A 31 -4.10 -0.29 -3.49
C THR A 31 -3.18 -1.50 -3.70
N GLY A 32 -1.99 -1.45 -3.13
CA GLY A 32 -1.07 -2.59 -3.17
C GLY A 32 -1.61 -3.83 -2.45
N ASP A 33 -2.32 -3.68 -1.32
CA ASP A 33 -2.92 -4.81 -0.62
C ASP A 33 -4.17 -5.33 -1.35
N MET A 34 -4.94 -4.45 -1.97
CA MET A 34 -6.07 -4.83 -2.83
C MET A 34 -5.61 -5.70 -4.01
N PHE A 35 -4.56 -5.28 -4.71
CA PHE A 35 -3.98 -6.08 -5.79
C PHE A 35 -3.40 -7.41 -5.29
N ARG A 36 -2.71 -7.44 -4.16
CA ARG A 36 -2.21 -8.68 -3.57
C ARG A 36 -3.33 -9.65 -3.18
N ALA A 37 -4.44 -9.14 -2.68
CA ALA A 37 -5.63 -9.95 -2.42
C ALA A 37 -6.19 -10.55 -3.72
N ALA A 38 -6.37 -9.73 -4.76
CA ALA A 38 -6.83 -10.19 -6.07
C ALA A 38 -5.90 -11.25 -6.70
N VAL A 39 -4.58 -11.09 -6.56
CA VAL A 39 -3.58 -12.10 -6.98
C VAL A 39 -3.76 -13.41 -6.23
N LYS A 40 -3.93 -13.33 -4.90
CA LYS A 40 -4.13 -14.52 -4.05
C LYS A 40 -5.42 -15.27 -4.39
N GLU A 41 -6.47 -14.54 -4.73
CA GLU A 41 -7.77 -15.08 -5.13
C GLU A 41 -7.80 -15.58 -6.58
N GLY A 42 -6.78 -15.27 -7.38
CA GLY A 42 -6.65 -15.73 -8.77
C GLY A 42 -7.62 -15.06 -9.74
N THR A 43 -8.14 -13.86 -9.40
CA THR A 43 -9.04 -13.10 -10.26
C THR A 43 -8.34 -12.61 -11.54
N GLU A 44 -9.11 -12.25 -12.58
CA GLU A 44 -8.53 -11.68 -13.81
C GLU A 44 -7.77 -10.38 -13.50
N LEU A 45 -8.28 -9.53 -12.61
CA LEU A 45 -7.60 -8.37 -12.06
C LEU A 45 -6.27 -8.76 -11.42
N GLY A 46 -6.27 -9.84 -10.60
CA GLY A 46 -5.07 -10.34 -9.94
C GLY A 46 -4.00 -10.82 -10.92
N LYS A 47 -4.39 -11.49 -12.01
CA LYS A 47 -3.46 -11.94 -13.06
C LYS A 47 -2.79 -10.76 -13.75
N GLN A 48 -3.56 -9.72 -14.10
CA GLN A 48 -3.02 -8.50 -14.72
C GLN A 48 -2.10 -7.75 -13.76
N ALA A 49 -2.52 -7.54 -12.53
CA ALA A 49 -1.75 -6.83 -11.52
C ALA A 49 -0.44 -7.56 -11.17
N LYS A 50 -0.44 -8.90 -11.16
CA LYS A 50 0.73 -9.70 -10.79
C LYS A 50 1.93 -9.40 -11.67
N ALA A 51 1.76 -9.36 -13.00
CA ALA A 51 2.85 -9.11 -13.94
C ALA A 51 3.50 -7.73 -13.69
N CYS A 52 2.69 -6.69 -13.49
CA CYS A 52 3.17 -5.34 -13.18
C CYS A 52 3.90 -5.31 -11.82
N MET A 53 3.31 -5.92 -10.79
CA MET A 53 3.89 -5.93 -9.44
C MET A 53 5.23 -6.67 -9.38
N ASP A 54 5.33 -7.84 -10.02
CA ASP A 54 6.56 -8.64 -10.07
C ASP A 54 7.69 -7.88 -10.83
N ALA A 55 7.31 -7.10 -11.85
CA ALA A 55 8.23 -6.21 -12.57
C ALA A 55 8.53 -4.88 -11.84
N GLY A 56 7.84 -4.58 -10.74
CA GLY A 56 7.97 -3.30 -10.02
C GLY A 56 7.35 -2.11 -10.75
N GLN A 57 6.44 -2.35 -11.70
CA GLN A 57 5.71 -1.36 -12.48
C GLN A 57 4.37 -1.00 -11.82
N LEU A 58 3.77 0.12 -12.25
CA LEU A 58 2.40 0.45 -11.87
C LEU A 58 1.41 -0.43 -12.64
N VAL A 59 0.32 -0.79 -11.96
CA VAL A 59 -0.86 -1.36 -12.63
C VAL A 59 -1.53 -0.23 -13.43
N PRO A 60 -2.09 -0.49 -14.64
CA PRO A 60 -2.70 0.53 -15.47
C PRO A 60 -3.69 1.42 -14.71
N ASP A 61 -3.68 2.71 -15.03
CA ASP A 61 -4.47 3.73 -14.30
C ASP A 61 -5.95 3.42 -14.30
N GLU A 62 -6.53 3.03 -15.43
CA GLU A 62 -7.95 2.69 -15.54
C GLU A 62 -8.36 1.60 -14.55
N VAL A 63 -7.52 0.56 -14.42
CA VAL A 63 -7.75 -0.56 -13.50
C VAL A 63 -7.65 -0.08 -12.05
N THR A 64 -6.63 0.71 -11.74
CA THR A 64 -6.39 1.22 -10.39
C THR A 64 -7.49 2.20 -9.97
N ILE A 65 -7.90 3.10 -10.86
CA ILE A 65 -9.00 4.06 -10.64
C ILE A 65 -10.32 3.31 -10.38
N GLY A 66 -10.61 2.29 -11.18
CA GLY A 66 -11.81 1.48 -11.03
C GLY A 66 -11.95 0.85 -9.65
N ILE A 67 -10.90 0.16 -9.19
CA ILE A 67 -10.94 -0.50 -7.87
C ILE A 67 -11.00 0.49 -6.71
N VAL A 68 -10.35 1.64 -6.84
CA VAL A 68 -10.40 2.70 -5.82
C VAL A 68 -11.80 3.29 -5.75
N LYS A 69 -12.43 3.59 -6.89
CA LYS A 69 -13.80 4.10 -6.95
C LYS A 69 -14.78 3.15 -6.25
N GLU A 70 -14.73 1.86 -6.58
CA GLU A 70 -15.58 0.84 -5.95
C GLU A 70 -15.32 0.74 -4.44
N ARG A 71 -14.06 0.84 -4.01
CA ARG A 71 -13.71 0.76 -2.60
C ARG A 71 -14.17 1.96 -1.79
N LEU A 72 -14.03 3.17 -2.33
CA LEU A 72 -14.44 4.42 -1.67
C LEU A 72 -15.96 4.57 -1.58
N ALA A 73 -16.71 3.92 -2.46
CA ALA A 73 -18.18 3.92 -2.42
C ALA A 73 -18.77 3.01 -1.31
N LYS A 74 -17.96 2.25 -0.58
CA LYS A 74 -18.45 1.39 0.52
C LYS A 74 -18.78 2.22 1.76
N ALA A 75 -19.82 1.83 2.47
CA ALA A 75 -20.35 2.54 3.64
C ALA A 75 -19.32 2.77 4.77
N ASP A 76 -18.31 1.89 4.91
CA ASP A 76 -17.27 2.07 5.92
C ASP A 76 -16.34 3.27 5.62
N CYS A 77 -16.36 3.80 4.39
CA CYS A 77 -15.59 4.98 3.97
C CYS A 77 -16.31 6.31 4.24
N GLU A 78 -17.60 6.31 4.53
CA GLU A 78 -18.38 7.55 4.73
C GLU A 78 -17.84 8.42 5.86
N LYS A 79 -17.39 7.80 6.95
CA LYS A 79 -16.86 8.49 8.13
C LYS A 79 -15.39 8.90 8.00
N GLY A 80 -14.70 8.34 7.03
CA GLY A 80 -13.29 8.61 6.77
C GLY A 80 -12.57 7.42 6.18
N PHE A 81 -11.33 7.67 5.71
CA PHE A 81 -10.41 6.65 5.22
C PHE A 81 -8.96 7.16 5.21
N ILE A 82 -8.03 6.21 5.15
CA ILE A 82 -6.64 6.44 4.82
C ILE A 82 -6.39 5.76 3.49
N LEU A 83 -6.09 6.52 2.44
CA LEU A 83 -5.79 6.00 1.11
C LEU A 83 -4.26 5.96 0.91
N ASP A 84 -3.72 4.75 0.75
CA ASP A 84 -2.28 4.47 0.65
C ASP A 84 -1.94 3.88 -0.71
N GLY A 85 -0.96 4.49 -1.36
CA GLY A 85 -0.45 4.06 -2.66
C GLY A 85 -1.32 4.46 -3.85
N PHE A 86 -2.18 5.43 -3.69
CA PHE A 86 -2.98 6.10 -4.72
C PHE A 86 -3.26 7.54 -4.25
N PRO A 87 -3.18 8.57 -5.14
CA PRO A 87 -2.73 8.49 -6.54
C PRO A 87 -1.22 8.31 -6.66
N ARG A 88 -0.77 7.82 -7.82
CA ARG A 88 0.65 7.73 -8.20
C ARG A 88 0.97 8.41 -9.53
N THR A 89 -0.04 8.78 -10.30
CA THR A 89 0.08 9.54 -11.55
C THR A 89 -0.84 10.76 -11.49
N VAL A 90 -0.61 11.72 -12.39
CA VAL A 90 -1.47 12.91 -12.51
C VAL A 90 -2.89 12.51 -12.90
N GLU A 91 -3.04 11.54 -13.79
CA GLU A 91 -4.31 10.99 -14.24
C GLU A 91 -5.10 10.39 -13.06
N GLN A 92 -4.43 9.64 -12.21
CA GLN A 92 -5.03 9.09 -10.98
C GLN A 92 -5.45 10.20 -10.02
N ALA A 93 -4.68 11.29 -9.89
CA ALA A 93 -5.02 12.40 -9.02
C ALA A 93 -6.27 13.13 -9.50
N VAL A 94 -6.37 13.43 -10.81
CA VAL A 94 -7.56 14.03 -11.43
C VAL A 94 -8.78 13.14 -11.26
N ALA A 95 -8.61 11.82 -11.45
CA ALA A 95 -9.69 10.86 -11.24
C ALA A 95 -10.15 10.80 -9.77
N LEU A 96 -9.21 10.89 -8.82
CA LEU A 96 -9.55 10.93 -7.40
C LEU A 96 -10.39 12.15 -7.04
N ASP A 97 -10.02 13.35 -7.52
CA ASP A 97 -10.79 14.57 -7.29
C ASP A 97 -12.22 14.44 -7.79
N LYS A 98 -12.40 13.83 -8.98
CA LYS A 98 -13.71 13.55 -9.54
C LYS A 98 -14.51 12.56 -8.69
N ILE A 99 -13.91 11.45 -8.28
CA ILE A 99 -14.54 10.44 -7.41
C ILE A 99 -14.99 11.08 -6.10
N LEU A 100 -14.13 11.85 -5.45
CA LEU A 100 -14.46 12.50 -4.19
C LEU A 100 -15.60 13.51 -4.35
N SER A 101 -15.60 14.28 -5.46
CA SER A 101 -16.69 15.20 -5.78
C SER A 101 -18.02 14.48 -5.99
N GLU A 102 -18.02 13.35 -6.73
CA GLU A 102 -19.22 12.51 -6.93
C GLU A 102 -19.77 11.93 -5.62
N LEU A 103 -18.88 11.61 -4.68
CA LEU A 103 -19.25 11.08 -3.36
C LEU A 103 -19.55 12.17 -2.33
N GLY A 104 -19.40 13.45 -2.66
CA GLY A 104 -19.58 14.58 -1.72
C GLY A 104 -18.52 14.63 -0.62
N LEU A 105 -17.35 14.05 -0.86
CA LEU A 105 -16.24 13.95 0.09
C LEU A 105 -15.15 14.97 -0.22
N LYS A 106 -14.37 15.34 0.81
CA LYS A 106 -13.19 16.21 0.66
C LYS A 106 -12.02 15.61 1.43
N LEU A 107 -10.81 15.74 0.86
CA LEU A 107 -9.58 15.40 1.57
C LEU A 107 -9.32 16.41 2.69
N ASN A 108 -8.89 15.91 3.83
CA ASN A 108 -8.44 16.73 4.94
C ASN A 108 -6.94 17.03 4.84
N CYS A 109 -6.15 16.05 4.42
CA CYS A 109 -4.71 16.24 4.23
C CYS A 109 -4.10 15.16 3.32
N ALA A 110 -2.94 15.50 2.75
CA ALA A 110 -2.01 14.57 2.13
C ALA A 110 -0.72 14.53 2.98
N LEU A 111 -0.41 13.37 3.55
CA LEU A 111 0.78 13.15 4.37
C LEU A 111 1.85 12.46 3.53
N ASN A 112 2.99 13.13 3.34
CA ASN A 112 4.13 12.53 2.66
C ASN A 112 5.13 11.95 3.67
N VAL A 113 5.34 10.64 3.60
CA VAL A 113 6.36 9.95 4.42
C VAL A 113 7.69 9.97 3.66
N ALA A 114 8.49 11.00 3.92
CA ALA A 114 9.80 11.18 3.30
C ALA A 114 10.87 10.34 4.03
N VAL A 115 11.64 9.57 3.26
CA VAL A 115 12.76 8.76 3.74
C VAL A 115 13.88 8.81 2.71
N PRO A 116 15.16 8.96 3.12
CA PRO A 116 16.29 8.94 2.20
C PRO A 116 16.32 7.66 1.36
N ALA A 117 16.62 7.77 0.07
CA ALA A 117 16.62 6.63 -0.86
C ALA A 117 17.56 5.49 -0.42
N SER A 118 18.70 5.83 0.21
CA SER A 118 19.66 4.87 0.75
C SER A 118 19.05 3.89 1.78
N GLU A 119 18.02 4.30 2.51
CA GLU A 119 17.37 3.49 3.53
C GLU A 119 16.22 2.64 2.98
N LEU A 120 15.64 3.02 1.85
CA LEU A 120 14.40 2.41 1.35
C LEU A 120 14.58 0.96 0.95
N ILE A 121 15.68 0.64 0.27
CA ILE A 121 15.98 -0.74 -0.18
C ILE A 121 16.19 -1.64 1.04
N ARG A 122 17.04 -1.21 2.00
CA ARG A 122 17.30 -1.95 3.25
C ARG A 122 16.01 -2.26 4.00
N ARG A 123 15.12 -1.27 4.13
CA ARG A 123 13.83 -1.42 4.80
C ARG A 123 12.89 -2.39 4.06
N ALA A 124 12.86 -2.37 2.75
CA ALA A 124 12.01 -3.27 2.00
C ALA A 124 12.54 -4.71 1.99
N VAL A 125 13.83 -4.91 1.74
CA VAL A 125 14.46 -6.25 1.71
C VAL A 125 14.36 -6.93 3.07
N GLY A 126 14.49 -6.19 4.17
CA GLY A 126 14.37 -6.72 5.53
C GLY A 126 12.93 -6.92 6.00
N ARG A 127 11.92 -6.46 5.27
CA ARG A 127 10.52 -6.57 5.66
C ARG A 127 10.04 -8.02 5.70
N ARG A 128 9.24 -8.32 6.73
CA ARG A 128 8.51 -9.59 6.87
C ARG A 128 7.06 -9.29 7.19
N ILE A 129 6.15 -10.09 6.65
CA ILE A 129 4.70 -9.92 6.83
C ILE A 129 4.10 -11.25 7.29
N CYS A 130 3.18 -11.18 8.23
CA CYS A 130 2.45 -12.36 8.66
C CYS A 130 1.41 -12.77 7.60
N LYS A 131 1.46 -14.05 7.16
CA LYS A 131 0.50 -14.61 6.19
C LYS A 131 -0.93 -14.59 6.70
N LYS A 132 -1.12 -14.67 8.04
CA LYS A 132 -2.44 -14.81 8.67
C LYS A 132 -3.08 -13.45 9.02
N CYS A 133 -2.37 -12.56 9.70
CA CYS A 133 -2.93 -11.30 10.22
C CYS A 133 -2.37 -10.03 9.57
N GLY A 134 -1.39 -10.13 8.65
CA GLY A 134 -0.81 -8.96 7.97
C GLY A 134 0.16 -8.13 8.83
N ALA A 135 0.41 -8.51 10.09
CA ALA A 135 1.35 -7.79 10.96
C ALA A 135 2.73 -7.69 10.32
N THR A 136 3.33 -6.48 10.39
CA THR A 136 4.59 -6.16 9.75
C THR A 136 5.74 -6.21 10.74
N TYR A 137 6.81 -6.89 10.34
CA TYR A 137 8.09 -7.06 11.02
C TYR A 137 9.25 -6.64 10.12
N HIS A 138 10.42 -6.56 10.69
CA HIS A 138 11.66 -6.33 9.97
C HIS A 138 12.78 -7.12 10.63
N VAL A 139 13.62 -7.79 9.83
CA VAL A 139 14.68 -8.65 10.34
C VAL A 139 15.65 -7.95 11.30
N GLU A 140 15.82 -6.65 11.18
CA GLU A 140 16.72 -5.83 11.97
C GLU A 140 15.99 -4.85 12.89
N PHE A 141 15.04 -4.03 12.34
CA PHE A 141 14.44 -2.92 13.09
C PHE A 141 13.26 -3.33 13.97
N LYS A 142 12.62 -4.44 13.66
CA LYS A 142 11.49 -5.00 14.43
C LYS A 142 11.42 -6.52 14.23
N PRO A 143 12.40 -7.28 14.73
CA PRO A 143 12.38 -8.74 14.61
C PRO A 143 11.21 -9.32 15.42
N SER A 144 10.71 -10.48 14.99
CA SER A 144 9.80 -11.29 15.81
C SER A 144 10.55 -11.97 16.94
N LYS A 145 9.87 -12.23 18.05
CA LYS A 145 10.46 -12.93 19.22
C LYS A 145 10.98 -14.33 18.88
N LYS A 146 10.27 -15.02 18.00
CA LYS A 146 10.66 -16.30 17.42
C LYS A 146 10.80 -16.14 15.92
N ASP A 147 11.96 -16.48 15.38
CA ASP A 147 12.25 -16.29 13.96
C ASP A 147 11.19 -16.96 13.09
N GLY A 148 10.74 -16.23 12.07
CA GLY A 148 9.72 -16.68 11.13
C GLY A 148 8.29 -16.76 11.68
N ILE A 149 8.03 -16.44 12.94
CA ILE A 149 6.71 -16.58 13.59
C ILE A 149 6.18 -15.21 14.04
N CYS A 150 4.92 -14.96 13.76
CA CYS A 150 4.22 -13.73 14.16
C CYS A 150 3.93 -13.70 15.66
N ASP A 151 4.36 -12.64 16.35
CA ASP A 151 4.09 -12.46 17.79
C ASP A 151 2.62 -12.20 18.13
N VAL A 152 1.82 -11.74 17.13
CA VAL A 152 0.41 -11.38 17.33
C VAL A 152 -0.50 -12.60 17.23
N CYS A 153 -0.27 -13.49 16.26
CA CYS A 153 -1.22 -14.57 15.96
C CYS A 153 -0.58 -15.96 15.76
N GLY A 154 0.74 -16.08 15.92
CA GLY A 154 1.47 -17.34 15.73
C GLY A 154 1.57 -17.82 14.28
N GLY A 155 1.14 -17.01 13.30
CA GLY A 155 1.23 -17.38 11.88
C GLY A 155 2.63 -17.16 11.30
N ASP A 156 2.93 -17.80 10.16
CA ASP A 156 4.23 -17.68 9.49
C ASP A 156 4.47 -16.28 8.96
N LEU A 157 5.72 -15.84 9.05
CA LEU A 157 6.21 -14.64 8.40
C LEU A 157 6.79 -14.97 7.02
N TYR A 158 6.62 -14.07 6.06
CA TYR A 158 7.18 -14.20 4.72
C TYR A 158 7.68 -12.85 4.20
N GLN A 159 8.58 -12.88 3.25
CA GLN A 159 8.98 -11.72 2.46
C GLN A 159 8.09 -11.62 1.23
N ARG A 160 7.64 -10.42 0.88
CA ARG A 160 6.90 -10.19 -0.36
C ARG A 160 7.79 -10.44 -1.57
N ALA A 161 7.23 -10.93 -2.67
CA ALA A 161 7.97 -11.13 -3.91
C ALA A 161 8.53 -9.81 -4.49
N ASP A 162 7.76 -8.71 -4.31
CA ASP A 162 8.13 -7.37 -4.75
C ASP A 162 9.10 -6.61 -3.80
N ASP A 163 9.64 -7.29 -2.78
CA ASP A 163 10.66 -6.75 -1.86
C ASP A 163 12.09 -7.22 -2.15
N SER A 164 12.34 -7.83 -3.31
CA SER A 164 13.70 -8.10 -3.76
C SER A 164 14.45 -6.81 -4.06
N GLU A 165 15.77 -6.80 -3.90
CA GLU A 165 16.58 -5.61 -4.17
C GLU A 165 16.41 -5.10 -5.59
N ALA A 166 16.40 -6.02 -6.59
CA ALA A 166 16.21 -5.68 -7.99
C ALA A 166 14.86 -5.03 -8.26
N THR A 167 13.77 -5.64 -7.76
CA THR A 167 12.42 -5.10 -7.91
C THR A 167 12.27 -3.76 -7.18
N MET A 168 12.90 -3.61 -6.01
CA MET A 168 12.87 -2.36 -5.25
C MET A 168 13.57 -1.21 -5.97
N LYS A 169 14.72 -1.46 -6.62
CA LYS A 169 15.39 -0.44 -7.44
C LYS A 169 14.48 0.05 -8.57
N ASN A 170 13.81 -0.88 -9.27
CA ASN A 170 12.88 -0.51 -10.32
C ASN A 170 11.66 0.27 -9.77
N ARG A 171 11.09 -0.16 -8.66
CA ARG A 171 9.96 0.54 -8.00
C ARG A 171 10.32 1.97 -7.59
N LEU A 172 11.55 2.21 -7.16
CA LEU A 172 12.04 3.55 -6.82
C LEU A 172 12.19 4.42 -8.07
N SER A 173 12.76 3.88 -9.15
CA SER A 173 12.84 4.60 -10.44
C SER A 173 11.44 4.98 -10.94
N VAL A 174 10.52 4.04 -10.97
CA VAL A 174 9.12 4.28 -11.38
C VAL A 174 8.44 5.33 -10.47
N TYR A 175 8.71 5.30 -9.17
CA TYR A 175 8.17 6.28 -8.23
C TYR A 175 8.72 7.69 -8.54
N GLU A 176 10.02 7.84 -8.77
CA GLU A 176 10.65 9.12 -9.08
C GLU A 176 10.20 9.70 -10.43
N GLU A 177 9.90 8.83 -11.40
CA GLU A 177 9.48 9.25 -12.74
C GLU A 177 7.99 9.61 -12.82
N GLN A 178 7.12 8.94 -12.05
CA GLN A 178 5.67 8.99 -12.26
C GLN A 178 4.89 9.56 -11.07
N THR A 179 5.50 9.60 -9.87
CA THR A 179 4.82 10.05 -8.64
C THR A 179 5.47 11.28 -8.06
#